data_3e2652e76dd00bbfa77c73e6b29cd017
#
_entry.id   3e2652e76dd00bbfa77c73e6b29cd017
#
_cell.length_a   1.000
_cell.length_b   1.000
_cell.length_c   1.000
_cell.angle_alpha   90.00
_cell.angle_beta   90.00
_cell.angle_gamma   90.00
#
_symmetry.space_group_name_H-M   'P 1'
#
loop_
_entity.id
_entity.type
_entity.pdbx_description
1 polymer ?
#
loop_
_entity_poly.entity_id
_entity_poly.type
_entity_poly.pdbx_seq_one_letter_code
_entity_poly.pdbx_strand_id
1 'polypeptide(L)'
;MKQLTRIISMSLVAVAACFTASCSAPSGYDGYMTRPYEIRGQHYQPLSVNEALTYDETGIASWYNESSFFGLKRGNTSLGEKVMPWHIIAAHKTLPLPCRVKVTNLDNGKSLKMRVNDHGPFIEGRIIDVSPRAAKKLGFKKQGLSTARVEVLSVGDGSYKKKRPRKKFLFFF
;
A
#
# COMPACT_ATOMS: atom_id res chain seq x y z
N MET A 1 52.82 58.61 -37.72
CA MET A 1 53.02 57.41 -36.92
C MET A 1 52.07 57.45 -35.77
N LYS A 2 50.92 56.87 -35.93
CA LYS A 2 49.85 56.89 -34.89
C LYS A 2 49.47 55.46 -34.54
N GLN A 3 49.80 55.08 -33.36
CA GLN A 3 49.44 53.81 -32.80
C GLN A 3 47.93 53.84 -32.50
N LEU A 4 47.20 52.96 -33.16
CA LEU A 4 45.74 52.74 -32.86
C LEU A 4 45.62 51.67 -31.84
N THR A 5 45.33 52.06 -30.59
CA THR A 5 45.08 51.17 -29.52
C THR A 5 43.65 50.59 -29.66
N ARG A 6 43.56 49.34 -30.06
CA ARG A 6 42.25 48.62 -30.06
C ARG A 6 41.92 48.16 -28.65
N ILE A 7 40.92 48.77 -28.09
CA ILE A 7 40.28 48.30 -26.84
C ILE A 7 39.42 47.11 -27.22
N ILE A 8 39.85 45.92 -26.81
CA ILE A 8 39.05 44.71 -26.91
C ILE A 8 38.11 44.69 -25.69
N SER A 9 36.85 45.04 -25.96
CA SER A 9 35.78 44.87 -24.99
C SER A 9 35.49 43.37 -24.82
N MET A 10 35.96 42.79 -23.72
CA MET A 10 35.57 41.44 -23.32
C MET A 10 34.15 41.52 -22.76
N SER A 11 33.19 41.23 -23.61
CA SER A 11 31.81 40.95 -23.15
C SER A 11 31.78 39.63 -22.33
N LEU A 12 31.71 39.77 -21.05
CA LEU A 12 31.51 38.66 -20.13
C LEU A 12 30.08 38.13 -20.30
N VAL A 13 29.93 37.11 -21.16
CA VAL A 13 28.65 36.37 -21.24
C VAL A 13 28.51 35.55 -19.97
N ALA A 14 27.75 36.07 -19.04
CA ALA A 14 27.32 35.30 -17.87
C ALA A 14 26.36 34.21 -18.36
N VAL A 15 26.87 33.01 -18.54
CA VAL A 15 26.06 31.81 -18.72
C VAL A 15 25.40 31.54 -17.40
N ALA A 16 24.16 32.02 -17.26
CA ALA A 16 23.28 31.61 -16.18
C ALA A 16 22.99 30.11 -16.35
N ALA A 17 23.76 29.28 -15.68
CA ALA A 17 23.42 27.87 -15.50
C ALA A 17 22.14 27.81 -14.74
N CYS A 18 21.00 27.70 -15.43
CA CYS A 18 19.76 27.22 -14.86
C CYS A 18 20.01 25.82 -14.36
N PHE A 19 20.38 25.71 -13.10
CA PHE A 19 20.19 24.49 -12.34
C PHE A 19 18.68 24.24 -12.32
N THR A 20 18.17 23.53 -13.32
CA THR A 20 16.93 22.82 -13.18
C THR A 20 17.16 21.82 -12.06
N ALA A 21 16.82 22.21 -10.84
CA ALA A 21 16.63 21.25 -9.78
C ALA A 21 15.57 20.28 -10.32
N SER A 22 16.06 19.17 -10.86
CA SER A 22 15.21 18.01 -11.08
C SER A 22 14.72 17.62 -9.71
N CYS A 23 13.54 18.16 -9.34
CA CYS A 23 12.74 17.57 -8.28
C CYS A 23 12.42 16.16 -8.78
N SER A 24 13.34 15.23 -8.57
CA SER A 24 12.99 13.84 -8.49
C SER A 24 11.93 13.77 -7.40
N ALA A 25 10.69 13.60 -7.83
CA ALA A 25 9.61 13.27 -6.93
C ALA A 25 10.17 12.17 -6.02
N PRO A 26 10.10 12.30 -4.70
CA PRO A 26 10.62 11.28 -3.81
C PRO A 26 10.05 9.97 -4.28
N SER A 27 10.91 8.98 -4.50
CA SER A 27 10.47 7.62 -4.78
C SER A 27 9.45 7.33 -3.70
N GLY A 28 8.15 7.17 -4.07
CA GLY A 28 7.04 7.20 -3.12
C GLY A 28 7.03 6.03 -2.14
N TYR A 29 8.16 5.76 -1.53
CA TYR A 29 8.36 4.73 -0.54
C TYR A 29 9.12 5.31 0.67
N ASP A 30 8.45 6.16 1.43
CA ASP A 30 8.84 6.50 2.81
C ASP A 30 8.30 5.44 3.77
N GLY A 31 8.61 4.15 3.48
CA GLY A 31 8.06 3.04 4.23
C GLY A 31 6.61 2.67 3.87
N TYR A 32 6.00 3.33 2.87
CA TYR A 32 4.68 3.00 2.31
C TYR A 32 4.48 3.62 0.92
N MET A 33 3.60 3.02 0.09
CA MET A 33 3.27 3.47 -1.25
C MET A 33 1.86 4.04 -1.29
N THR A 34 1.71 5.25 -1.85
CA THR A 34 0.42 5.92 -2.09
C THR A 34 0.30 6.42 -3.52
N ARG A 35 1.16 5.96 -4.44
CA ARG A 35 1.11 6.37 -5.85
C ARG A 35 -0.16 5.84 -6.50
N PRO A 36 -0.88 6.69 -7.27
CA PRO A 36 -1.96 6.22 -8.14
C PRO A 36 -1.44 5.15 -9.10
N TYR A 37 -2.31 4.24 -9.45
CA TYR A 37 -2.02 3.19 -10.41
C TYR A 37 -3.24 2.87 -11.28
N GLU A 38 -3.01 2.22 -12.40
CA GLU A 38 -4.06 1.85 -13.34
C GLU A 38 -4.03 0.36 -13.62
N ILE A 39 -5.20 -0.26 -13.62
CA ILE A 39 -5.39 -1.66 -14.02
C ILE A 39 -6.57 -1.74 -14.98
N ARG A 40 -6.35 -2.26 -16.17
CA ARG A 40 -7.37 -2.46 -17.22
C ARG A 40 -8.17 -1.19 -17.54
N GLY A 41 -7.52 -0.02 -17.57
CA GLY A 41 -8.16 1.27 -17.82
C GLY A 41 -8.88 1.88 -16.61
N GLN A 42 -8.91 1.20 -15.46
CA GLN A 42 -9.47 1.71 -14.23
C GLN A 42 -8.37 2.33 -13.37
N HIS A 43 -8.56 3.62 -13.01
CA HIS A 43 -7.66 4.33 -12.11
C HIS A 43 -7.98 4.06 -10.65
N TYR A 44 -6.94 3.84 -9.86
CA TYR A 44 -7.02 3.63 -8.42
C TYR A 44 -6.14 4.66 -7.71
N GLN A 45 -6.72 5.37 -6.75
CA GLN A 45 -6.02 6.30 -5.87
C GLN A 45 -5.91 5.69 -4.48
N PRO A 46 -4.71 5.31 -4.02
CA PRO A 46 -4.53 4.89 -2.64
C PRO A 46 -4.84 6.01 -1.66
N LEU A 47 -5.38 5.63 -0.52
CA LEU A 47 -5.71 6.54 0.58
C LEU A 47 -4.43 7.17 1.15
N SER A 48 -4.57 8.39 1.67
CA SER A 48 -3.52 8.98 2.50
C SER A 48 -3.36 8.19 3.81
N VAL A 49 -2.24 8.39 4.51
CA VAL A 49 -1.98 7.74 5.80
C VAL A 49 -3.09 8.01 6.81
N ASN A 50 -3.56 9.27 6.87
CA ASN A 50 -4.58 9.68 7.84
C ASN A 50 -5.93 9.01 7.56
N GLU A 51 -6.35 8.97 6.29
CA GLU A 51 -7.57 8.27 5.87
C GLU A 51 -7.45 6.77 6.12
N ALA A 52 -6.32 6.16 5.76
CA ALA A 52 -6.10 4.74 5.99
C ALA A 52 -6.13 4.36 7.48
N LEU A 53 -5.61 5.20 8.38
CA LEU A 53 -5.65 4.93 9.82
C LEU A 53 -7.07 4.96 10.41
N THR A 54 -8.02 5.60 9.73
CA THR A 54 -9.45 5.59 10.12
C THR A 54 -10.26 4.53 9.38
N TYR A 55 -9.64 3.84 8.40
CA TYR A 55 -10.32 2.86 7.57
C TYR A 55 -10.89 1.70 8.36
N ASP A 56 -12.18 1.46 8.16
CA ASP A 56 -12.96 0.40 8.78
C ASP A 56 -14.15 0.10 7.87
N GLU A 57 -14.07 -0.97 7.09
CA GLU A 57 -15.05 -1.29 6.06
C GLU A 57 -15.51 -2.74 6.17
N THR A 58 -16.76 -2.97 5.83
CA THR A 58 -17.37 -4.31 5.73
C THR A 58 -17.72 -4.60 4.29
N GLY A 59 -17.33 -5.77 3.81
CA GLY A 59 -17.62 -6.21 2.44
C GLY A 59 -17.18 -7.65 2.20
N ILE A 60 -17.15 -8.05 0.95
CA ILE A 60 -16.79 -9.42 0.58
C ILE A 60 -15.27 -9.60 0.60
N ALA A 61 -14.81 -10.56 1.37
CA ALA A 61 -13.45 -11.09 1.32
C ALA A 61 -13.40 -12.33 0.45
N SER A 62 -12.32 -12.48 -0.31
CA SER A 62 -12.00 -13.72 -1.01
C SER A 62 -10.54 -14.12 -0.74
N TRP A 63 -10.08 -15.18 -1.37
CA TRP A 63 -8.67 -15.54 -1.32
C TRP A 63 -8.12 -15.79 -2.73
N TYR A 64 -6.86 -15.49 -2.90
CA TYR A 64 -6.15 -15.67 -4.16
C TYR A 64 -5.02 -16.68 -4.03
N ASN A 65 -4.72 -17.37 -5.10
CA ASN A 65 -3.59 -18.28 -5.17
C ASN A 65 -2.70 -17.86 -6.35
N GLU A 66 -1.60 -17.21 -6.04
CA GLU A 66 -0.60 -16.79 -7.02
C GLU A 66 0.30 -17.95 -7.50
N SER A 67 0.04 -19.18 -7.07
CA SER A 67 0.74 -20.35 -7.60
C SER A 67 0.17 -20.74 -8.94
N SER A 68 0.72 -20.20 -10.02
CA SER A 68 0.48 -20.67 -11.37
C SER A 68 1.20 -22.01 -11.59
N PHE A 69 0.43 -23.01 -12.01
CA PHE A 69 0.90 -24.29 -12.53
C PHE A 69 1.99 -25.01 -11.69
N PHE A 70 1.61 -25.98 -10.88
CA PHE A 70 2.48 -26.86 -10.05
C PHE A 70 3.38 -26.14 -9.03
N GLY A 71 3.10 -24.91 -8.62
CA GLY A 71 3.90 -24.20 -7.61
C GLY A 71 5.24 -23.65 -8.11
N LEU A 72 5.54 -23.75 -9.40
CA LEU A 72 6.83 -23.36 -9.99
C LEU A 72 6.93 -21.87 -10.36
N LYS A 73 5.82 -21.18 -10.68
CA LYS A 73 5.79 -19.73 -10.86
C LYS A 73 5.08 -19.09 -9.68
N ARG A 74 5.85 -18.38 -8.87
CA ARG A 74 5.33 -17.57 -7.76
C ARG A 74 5.25 -16.13 -8.23
N GLY A 75 4.07 -15.54 -8.11
CA GLY A 75 3.87 -14.11 -8.38
C GLY A 75 4.63 -13.25 -7.38
N ASN A 76 4.96 -12.04 -7.79
CA ASN A 76 5.43 -11.00 -6.89
C ASN A 76 4.24 -10.11 -6.52
N THR A 77 4.21 -9.64 -5.29
CA THR A 77 3.27 -8.60 -4.85
C THR A 77 3.60 -7.26 -5.49
N SER A 78 2.73 -6.28 -5.36
CA SER A 78 2.98 -4.90 -5.81
C SER A 78 4.21 -4.26 -5.15
N LEU A 79 4.67 -4.80 -4.01
CA LEU A 79 5.94 -4.41 -3.37
C LEU A 79 7.15 -5.22 -3.88
N GLY A 80 6.98 -6.10 -4.87
CA GLY A 80 8.03 -6.95 -5.40
C GLY A 80 8.39 -8.16 -4.52
N GLU A 81 7.63 -8.40 -3.46
CA GLU A 81 7.86 -9.52 -2.54
C GLU A 81 7.32 -10.83 -3.11
N LYS A 82 8.06 -11.93 -2.94
CA LYS A 82 7.58 -13.24 -3.38
C LYS A 82 6.45 -13.75 -2.49
N VAL A 83 5.36 -14.19 -3.10
CA VAL A 83 4.25 -14.82 -2.39
C VAL A 83 4.60 -16.26 -2.04
N MET A 84 4.58 -16.60 -0.76
CA MET A 84 4.87 -17.95 -0.27
C MET A 84 3.61 -18.58 0.33
N PRO A 85 3.40 -19.91 0.18
CA PRO A 85 2.17 -20.58 0.64
C PRO A 85 1.88 -20.44 2.13
N TRP A 86 2.91 -20.19 2.93
CA TRP A 86 2.80 -19.98 4.38
C TRP A 86 2.61 -18.54 4.81
N HIS A 87 2.68 -17.58 3.89
CA HIS A 87 2.48 -16.17 4.20
C HIS A 87 1.04 -15.89 4.62
N ILE A 88 0.90 -14.98 5.58
CA ILE A 88 -0.37 -14.40 6.02
C ILE A 88 -0.38 -12.96 5.54
N ILE A 89 -0.81 -12.77 4.31
CA ILE A 89 -0.82 -11.50 3.59
C ILE A 89 -2.17 -11.28 2.92
N ALA A 90 -2.41 -10.05 2.48
CA ALA A 90 -3.61 -9.67 1.75
C ALA A 90 -3.31 -8.63 0.67
N ALA A 91 -4.24 -8.51 -0.27
CA ALA A 91 -4.32 -7.48 -1.29
C ALA A 91 -5.54 -6.59 -1.03
N HIS A 92 -5.35 -5.26 -1.20
CA HIS A 92 -6.41 -4.26 -1.07
C HIS A 92 -6.27 -3.19 -2.15
N LYS A 93 -7.42 -2.67 -2.66
CA LYS A 93 -7.42 -1.70 -3.77
C LYS A 93 -6.77 -0.37 -3.43
N THR A 94 -7.11 0.20 -2.29
CA THR A 94 -6.83 1.60 -1.97
C THR A 94 -6.05 1.82 -0.69
N LEU A 95 -5.71 0.78 0.06
CA LEU A 95 -4.86 0.94 1.23
C LEU A 95 -3.40 1.21 0.81
N PRO A 96 -2.68 2.11 1.52
CA PRO A 96 -1.24 2.31 1.32
C PRO A 96 -0.48 1.01 1.58
N LEU A 97 0.51 0.70 0.75
CA LEU A 97 1.31 -0.52 0.89
C LEU A 97 2.72 -0.21 1.40
N PRO A 98 3.23 -0.96 2.38
CA PRO A 98 2.51 -1.93 3.17
C PRO A 98 1.64 -1.29 4.25
N CYS A 99 0.62 -2.01 4.70
CA CYS A 99 -0.06 -1.67 5.93
C CYS A 99 -0.43 -2.94 6.70
N ARG A 100 -0.84 -2.80 7.96
CA ARG A 100 -1.32 -3.90 8.79
C ARG A 100 -2.80 -3.72 9.07
N VAL A 101 -3.56 -4.76 8.81
CA VAL A 101 -5.00 -4.80 9.03
C VAL A 101 -5.39 -5.90 9.99
N LYS A 102 -6.54 -5.74 10.64
CA LYS A 102 -7.27 -6.82 11.27
C LYS A 102 -8.45 -7.15 10.37
N VAL A 103 -8.52 -8.38 9.90
CA VAL A 103 -9.66 -8.90 9.14
C VAL A 103 -10.47 -9.78 10.07
N THR A 104 -11.76 -9.50 10.16
CA THR A 104 -12.72 -10.29 10.94
C THR A 104 -13.73 -10.90 9.99
N ASN A 105 -13.78 -12.21 9.93
CA ASN A 105 -14.84 -12.93 9.24
C ASN A 105 -16.12 -12.82 10.08
N LEU A 106 -17.13 -12.13 9.55
CA LEU A 106 -18.39 -11.86 10.25
C LEU A 106 -19.32 -13.08 10.32
N ASP A 107 -19.12 -14.06 9.44
CA ASP A 107 -19.94 -15.27 9.39
C ASP A 107 -19.63 -16.22 10.57
N ASN A 108 -18.39 -16.11 11.14
CA ASN A 108 -17.97 -17.02 12.22
C ASN A 108 -17.20 -16.34 13.37
N GLY A 109 -17.03 -15.02 13.32
CA GLY A 109 -16.36 -14.22 14.36
C GLY A 109 -14.82 -14.36 14.40
N LYS A 110 -14.19 -15.21 13.57
CA LYS A 110 -12.75 -15.38 13.57
C LYS A 110 -12.06 -14.14 13.05
N SER A 111 -10.98 -13.72 13.70
CA SER A 111 -10.20 -12.56 13.26
C SER A 111 -8.72 -12.88 13.16
N LEU A 112 -8.03 -12.18 12.24
CA LEU A 112 -6.62 -12.37 12.00
C LEU A 112 -5.96 -11.02 11.63
N LYS A 113 -4.81 -10.74 12.24
CA LYS A 113 -3.96 -9.61 11.85
C LYS A 113 -3.05 -10.05 10.71
N MET A 114 -2.97 -9.25 9.66
CA MET A 114 -2.13 -9.55 8.51
C MET A 114 -1.55 -8.30 7.88
N ARG A 115 -0.55 -8.49 7.04
CA ARG A 115 0.06 -7.43 6.24
C ARG A 115 -0.62 -7.38 4.88
N VAL A 116 -1.01 -6.19 4.48
CA VAL A 116 -1.42 -5.88 3.11
C VAL A 116 -0.17 -5.41 2.38
N ASN A 117 0.22 -6.11 1.35
CA ASN A 117 1.44 -5.84 0.57
C ASN A 117 1.20 -5.96 -0.94
N ASP A 118 -0.06 -6.04 -1.33
CA ASP A 118 -0.46 -6.15 -2.71
C ASP A 118 -1.71 -5.33 -3.03
N HIS A 119 -1.87 -4.98 -4.32
CA HIS A 119 -3.06 -4.33 -4.85
C HIS A 119 -4.07 -5.36 -5.36
N GLY A 120 -5.36 -5.08 -5.18
CA GLY A 120 -6.49 -5.92 -5.52
C GLY A 120 -7.47 -6.04 -4.35
N PRO A 121 -8.58 -6.75 -4.47
CA PRO A 121 -9.12 -7.42 -5.67
C PRO A 121 -9.62 -6.44 -6.72
N PHE A 122 -9.50 -6.82 -7.99
CA PHE A 122 -10.06 -6.07 -9.13
C PHE A 122 -11.38 -6.67 -9.63
N ILE A 123 -12.12 -7.27 -8.71
CA ILE A 123 -13.46 -7.80 -8.91
C ILE A 123 -14.43 -6.96 -8.11
N GLU A 124 -15.53 -6.57 -8.75
CA GLU A 124 -16.57 -5.75 -8.13
C GLU A 124 -17.17 -6.43 -6.90
N GLY A 125 -17.55 -5.63 -5.89
CA GLY A 125 -18.10 -6.11 -4.63
C GLY A 125 -17.09 -6.68 -3.64
N ARG A 126 -15.87 -7.04 -4.07
CA ARG A 126 -14.82 -7.51 -3.15
C ARG A 126 -13.98 -6.35 -2.63
N ILE A 127 -13.69 -6.37 -1.32
CA ILE A 127 -12.86 -5.35 -0.66
C ILE A 127 -11.46 -5.86 -0.36
N ILE A 128 -11.27 -7.14 -0.11
CA ILE A 128 -9.99 -7.71 0.26
C ILE A 128 -9.82 -9.13 -0.27
N ASP A 129 -8.64 -9.46 -0.76
CA ASP A 129 -8.23 -10.81 -1.10
C ASP A 129 -7.11 -11.25 -0.16
N VAL A 130 -7.26 -12.38 0.52
CA VAL A 130 -6.27 -12.86 1.47
C VAL A 130 -5.54 -14.09 0.95
N SER A 131 -4.36 -14.39 1.51
CA SER A 131 -3.63 -15.60 1.17
C SER A 131 -4.40 -16.88 1.54
N PRO A 132 -4.15 -18.03 0.89
CA PRO A 132 -4.84 -19.29 1.18
C PRO A 132 -4.71 -19.73 2.64
N ARG A 133 -3.55 -19.44 3.27
CA ARG A 133 -3.31 -19.72 4.68
C ARG A 133 -4.16 -18.82 5.59
N ALA A 134 -4.29 -17.54 5.23
CA ALA A 134 -5.14 -16.62 5.97
C ALA A 134 -6.62 -17.02 5.87
N ALA A 135 -7.12 -17.36 4.68
CA ALA A 135 -8.48 -17.84 4.47
C ALA A 135 -8.77 -19.12 5.27
N LYS A 136 -7.80 -20.06 5.35
CA LYS A 136 -7.91 -21.24 6.20
C LYS A 136 -8.06 -20.88 7.68
N LYS A 137 -7.25 -19.94 8.18
CA LYS A 137 -7.31 -19.46 9.58
C LYS A 137 -8.60 -18.71 9.87
N LEU A 138 -9.08 -17.91 8.93
CA LEU A 138 -10.36 -17.18 9.04
C LEU A 138 -11.59 -18.09 8.85
N GLY A 139 -11.39 -19.33 8.38
CA GLY A 139 -12.42 -20.36 8.29
C GLY A 139 -13.28 -20.32 7.05
N PHE A 140 -12.91 -19.56 6.00
CA PHE A 140 -13.71 -19.48 4.76
C PHE A 140 -13.01 -20.03 3.51
N LYS A 141 -11.85 -20.69 3.65
CA LYS A 141 -11.11 -21.21 2.49
C LYS A 141 -11.92 -22.17 1.62
N LYS A 142 -12.80 -23.00 2.23
CA LYS A 142 -13.64 -23.95 1.49
C LYS A 142 -14.78 -23.24 0.73
N GLN A 143 -15.40 -22.24 1.35
CA GLN A 143 -16.49 -21.45 0.77
C GLN A 143 -16.00 -20.49 -0.34
N GLY A 144 -14.73 -20.09 -0.29
CA GLY A 144 -14.13 -19.17 -1.25
C GLY A 144 -14.38 -17.70 -0.94
N LEU A 145 -15.54 -17.37 -0.44
CA LEU A 145 -15.99 -16.02 -0.08
C LEU A 145 -16.50 -15.98 1.37
N SER A 146 -16.48 -14.78 1.96
CA SER A 146 -17.02 -14.52 3.30
C SER A 146 -17.30 -13.02 3.45
N THR A 147 -18.28 -12.66 4.27
CA THR A 147 -18.43 -11.28 4.71
C THR A 147 -17.36 -10.97 5.75
N ALA A 148 -16.57 -9.94 5.51
CA ALA A 148 -15.49 -9.57 6.42
C ALA A 148 -15.48 -8.09 6.72
N ARG A 149 -15.05 -7.74 7.95
CA ARG A 149 -14.69 -6.39 8.35
C ARG A 149 -13.18 -6.23 8.32
N VAL A 150 -12.73 -5.15 7.71
CA VAL A 150 -11.31 -4.80 7.56
C VAL A 150 -11.02 -3.51 8.32
N GLU A 151 -10.18 -3.60 9.35
CA GLU A 151 -9.77 -2.47 10.18
C GLU A 151 -8.26 -2.25 10.03
N VAL A 152 -7.82 -1.03 9.66
CA VAL A 152 -6.39 -0.71 9.61
C VAL A 152 -5.83 -0.51 11.02
N LEU A 153 -4.70 -1.12 11.29
CA LEU A 153 -3.97 -1.05 12.56
C LEU A 153 -2.76 -0.12 12.49
N SER A 154 -2.07 -0.13 11.35
CA SER A 154 -0.90 0.72 11.08
C SER A 154 -0.61 0.80 9.58
N VAL A 155 0.04 1.90 9.17
CA VAL A 155 0.57 2.10 7.81
C VAL A 155 2.10 2.05 7.86
N GLY A 156 2.71 1.69 6.74
CA GLY A 156 4.11 1.29 6.70
C GLY A 156 4.31 -0.02 7.50
N ASP A 157 5.51 -0.43 7.75
CA ASP A 157 5.77 -1.61 8.59
C ASP A 157 5.61 -1.32 10.10
N GLY A 158 4.65 -0.47 10.45
CA GLY A 158 4.31 -0.09 11.81
C GLY A 158 4.76 1.31 12.22
N SER A 159 5.23 2.12 11.26
CA SER A 159 5.67 3.51 11.50
C SER A 159 4.51 4.40 11.93
N TYR A 160 3.36 4.24 11.30
CA TYR A 160 2.14 5.00 11.60
C TYR A 160 1.10 4.08 12.23
N LYS A 161 0.73 4.32 13.49
CA LYS A 161 -0.20 3.46 14.25
C LYS A 161 -1.47 4.20 14.60
N LYS A 162 -2.60 3.50 14.54
CA LYS A 162 -3.88 3.98 15.06
C LYS A 162 -3.75 4.24 16.56
N LYS A 163 -4.08 5.45 17.01
CA LYS A 163 -4.11 5.77 18.45
C LYS A 163 -5.19 4.91 19.11
N ARG A 164 -4.79 4.11 20.08
CA ARG A 164 -5.76 3.37 20.91
C ARG A 164 -6.51 4.36 21.79
N PRO A 165 -7.84 4.29 21.88
CA PRO A 165 -8.57 5.08 22.87
C PRO A 165 -8.02 4.73 24.26
N ARG A 166 -7.66 5.76 25.04
CA ARG A 166 -7.27 5.55 26.44
C ARG A 166 -8.46 4.93 27.15
N LYS A 167 -8.30 3.74 27.73
CA LYS A 167 -9.28 3.19 28.67
C LYS A 167 -9.35 4.16 29.85
N LYS A 168 -10.45 4.89 29.99
CA LYS A 168 -10.72 5.61 31.22
C LYS A 168 -10.95 4.53 32.29
N PHE A 169 -9.98 4.36 33.19
CA PHE A 169 -10.23 3.66 34.43
C PHE A 169 -11.16 4.56 35.23
N LEU A 170 -12.45 4.21 35.30
CA LEU A 170 -13.34 4.74 36.29
C LEU A 170 -12.93 4.06 37.61
N PHE A 171 -12.24 4.79 38.46
CA PHE A 171 -12.14 4.42 39.85
C PHE A 171 -13.51 4.72 40.48
N PHE A 172 -14.29 3.67 40.73
CA PHE A 172 -15.40 3.78 41.67
C PHE A 172 -14.79 3.79 43.05
N PHE A 173 -14.93 4.92 43.77
CA PHE A 173 -14.76 5.03 45.20
C PHE A 173 -16.10 4.72 45.86
#